data_672e959d1732fc604d873ad010f00c8b
#
_entry.id   672e959d1732fc604d873ad010f00c8b
#
_cell.length_a   1.000
_cell.length_b   1.000
_cell.length_c   1.000
_cell.angle_alpha   90.00
_cell.angle_beta   90.00
_cell.angle_gamma   90.00
#
_symmetry.space_group_name_H-M   'P 1'
#
loop_
_entity.id
_entity.type
_entity.pdbx_description
1 polymer ?
#
loop_
_entity_poly.entity_id
_entity_poly.type
_entity_poly.pdbx_seq_one_letter_code
_entity_poly.pdbx_strand_id
1 'polypeptide(L)'
;MLQNSKAFGSFSTNNIEDAREFYGNTLGLNVKDNPMDILEVHFPGDSHIIIYPKPDHRPAVFTVLSFPVKDIDQAVDGLIAKGVTMERYEGFKQDEKGIVRSESAEQGPSIAWFTDPAGNIL
;
A
#
# COMPACT_ATOMS: atom_id res chain seq x y z
N MET A 1 16.28 19.55 15.67
CA MET A 1 16.99 19.01 14.50
C MET A 1 16.01 18.48 13.46
N LEU A 2 15.19 17.47 13.79
CA LEU A 2 14.26 16.88 12.83
C LEU A 2 12.80 17.33 13.00
N GLN A 3 12.48 18.03 14.05
CA GLN A 3 11.09 18.37 14.42
C GLN A 3 10.36 19.21 13.37
N ASN A 4 11.09 19.91 12.51
CA ASN A 4 10.50 20.73 11.44
C ASN A 4 10.63 20.06 10.06
N SER A 5 11.12 18.83 10.02
CA SER A 5 11.28 18.09 8.78
C SER A 5 9.92 17.59 8.26
N LYS A 6 9.70 17.73 6.97
CA LYS A 6 8.55 17.11 6.29
C LYS A 6 8.94 15.70 5.86
N ALA A 7 9.08 14.82 6.83
CA ALA A 7 9.56 13.45 6.59
C ALA A 7 8.61 12.70 5.65
N PHE A 8 9.18 11.81 4.86
CA PHE A 8 8.41 10.94 3.98
C PHE A 8 8.97 9.52 4.06
N GLY A 9 8.13 8.53 3.74
CA GLY A 9 8.54 7.14 3.73
C GLY A 9 9.05 6.70 2.37
N SER A 10 9.82 5.63 2.34
CA SER A 10 10.38 5.06 1.12
C SER A 10 10.39 3.55 1.21
N PHE A 11 10.16 2.89 0.08
CA PHE A 11 10.41 1.45 -0.03
C PHE A 11 10.81 1.12 -1.46
N SER A 12 11.38 -0.07 -1.64
CA SER A 12 11.95 -0.46 -2.92
C SER A 12 11.02 -1.36 -3.72
N THR A 13 11.34 -1.48 -5.00
CA THR A 13 10.70 -2.42 -5.93
C THR A 13 11.78 -3.05 -6.79
N ASN A 14 11.51 -4.23 -7.31
CA ASN A 14 12.41 -4.87 -8.28
C ASN A 14 12.06 -4.52 -9.73
N ASN A 15 10.95 -3.84 -9.97
CA ASN A 15 10.53 -3.43 -11.31
C ASN A 15 9.72 -2.14 -11.21
N ILE A 16 10.35 -1.03 -11.61
CA ILE A 16 9.74 0.30 -11.47
C ILE A 16 8.55 0.48 -12.42
N GLU A 17 8.57 -0.16 -13.60
CA GLU A 17 7.46 -0.08 -14.54
C GLU A 17 6.21 -0.77 -14.00
N ASP A 18 6.37 -1.94 -13.39
CA ASP A 18 5.26 -2.64 -12.74
C ASP A 18 4.70 -1.82 -11.57
N ALA A 19 5.58 -1.18 -10.80
CA ALA A 19 5.16 -0.31 -9.71
C ALA A 19 4.36 0.90 -10.23
N ARG A 20 4.85 1.53 -11.30
CA ARG A 20 4.14 2.67 -11.92
C ARG A 20 2.73 2.28 -12.34
N GLU A 21 2.60 1.16 -13.01
CA GLU A 21 1.31 0.66 -13.47
C GLU A 21 0.38 0.33 -12.30
N PHE A 22 0.91 -0.34 -11.28
CA PHE A 22 0.11 -0.75 -10.12
C PHE A 22 -0.39 0.45 -9.32
N TYR A 23 0.51 1.34 -8.92
CA TYR A 23 0.15 2.48 -8.08
C TYR A 23 -0.63 3.55 -8.87
N GLY A 24 -0.28 3.76 -10.13
CA GLY A 24 -0.92 4.77 -10.96
C GLY A 24 -2.25 4.35 -11.56
N ASN A 25 -2.32 3.16 -12.14
CA ASN A 25 -3.51 2.69 -12.84
C ASN A 25 -4.37 1.78 -11.97
N THR A 26 -3.80 0.73 -11.38
CA THR A 26 -4.60 -0.20 -10.59
C THR A 26 -5.16 0.46 -9.34
N LEU A 27 -4.34 1.17 -8.57
CA LEU A 27 -4.79 1.87 -7.37
C LEU A 27 -5.31 3.28 -7.66
N GLY A 28 -5.01 3.85 -8.82
CA GLY A 28 -5.49 5.18 -9.20
C GLY A 28 -4.87 6.32 -8.42
N LEU A 29 -3.64 6.15 -7.90
CA LEU A 29 -2.97 7.17 -7.11
C LEU A 29 -2.26 8.19 -7.99
N ASN A 30 -1.93 9.34 -7.41
CA ASN A 30 -1.21 10.40 -8.09
C ASN A 30 0.30 10.09 -8.11
N VAL A 31 0.75 9.44 -9.18
CA VAL A 31 2.14 9.01 -9.35
C VAL A 31 2.87 10.01 -10.24
N LYS A 32 4.05 10.44 -9.81
CA LYS A 32 4.92 11.33 -10.59
C LYS A 32 6.28 10.67 -10.78
N ASP A 33 6.82 10.78 -12.01
CA ASP A 33 8.16 10.31 -12.32
C ASP A 33 9.19 11.34 -11.88
N ASN A 34 10.33 10.82 -11.44
CA ASN A 34 11.48 11.61 -11.04
C ASN A 34 12.63 11.29 -11.99
N PRO A 35 13.50 12.28 -12.36
CA PRO A 35 14.62 12.04 -13.27
C PRO A 35 15.59 10.93 -12.83
N MET A 36 15.58 10.56 -11.55
CA MET A 36 16.43 9.47 -11.03
C MET A 36 15.78 8.09 -11.16
N ASP A 37 14.73 7.95 -11.96
CA ASP A 37 13.96 6.72 -12.14
C ASP A 37 13.28 6.27 -10.84
N ILE A 38 12.82 7.23 -10.07
CA ILE A 38 12.12 7.03 -8.79
C ILE A 38 10.67 7.46 -8.98
N LEU A 39 9.74 6.74 -8.37
CA LEU A 39 8.33 7.14 -8.33
C LEU A 39 8.05 7.93 -7.06
N GLU A 40 7.34 9.05 -7.21
CA GLU A 40 6.74 9.76 -6.09
C GLU A 40 5.25 9.49 -6.12
N VAL A 41 4.71 9.00 -5.03
CA VAL A 41 3.27 8.80 -4.89
C VAL A 41 2.75 9.87 -3.94
N HIS A 42 1.90 10.74 -4.45
CA HIS A 42 1.40 11.89 -3.70
C HIS A 42 0.00 11.63 -3.15
N PHE A 43 -0.22 12.05 -1.92
CA PHE A 43 -1.48 11.89 -1.20
C PHE A 43 -2.06 13.25 -0.83
N PRO A 44 -3.36 13.33 -0.49
CA PRO A 44 -3.93 14.57 0.04
C PRO A 44 -3.13 15.10 1.24
N GLY A 45 -3.06 16.41 1.39
CA GLY A 45 -2.37 17.05 2.51
C GLY A 45 -0.87 17.21 2.31
N ASP A 46 -0.41 17.23 1.06
CA ASP A 46 1.00 17.42 0.68
C ASP A 46 1.95 16.34 1.20
N SER A 47 1.42 15.16 1.55
CA SER A 47 2.26 14.02 1.91
C SER A 47 2.59 13.19 0.67
N HIS A 48 3.72 12.50 0.72
CA HIS A 48 4.13 11.61 -0.36
C HIS A 48 5.03 10.51 0.16
N ILE A 49 5.17 9.47 -0.63
CA ILE A 49 6.19 8.42 -0.44
C ILE A 49 7.02 8.30 -1.70
N ILE A 50 8.16 7.64 -1.58
CA ILE A 50 9.04 7.35 -2.70
C ILE A 50 9.15 5.84 -2.85
N ILE A 51 9.04 5.37 -4.10
CA ILE A 51 9.29 3.98 -4.47
C ILE A 51 10.49 4.00 -5.41
N TYR A 52 11.55 3.27 -5.07
CA TYR A 52 12.79 3.30 -5.84
C TYR A 52 13.20 1.90 -6.31
N PRO A 53 13.86 1.81 -7.48
CA PRO A 53 14.31 0.52 -7.98
C PRO A 53 15.53 0.05 -7.18
N LYS A 54 15.55 -1.24 -6.83
CA LYS A 54 16.64 -1.86 -6.10
C LYS A 54 16.84 -3.26 -6.66
N PRO A 55 17.98 -3.56 -7.31
CA PRO A 55 18.18 -4.87 -7.96
C PRO A 55 18.08 -6.05 -7.00
N ASP A 56 18.49 -5.86 -5.74
CA ASP A 56 18.40 -6.88 -4.70
C ASP A 56 17.20 -6.68 -3.79
N HIS A 57 16.12 -6.13 -4.32
CA HIS A 57 14.90 -5.88 -3.56
C HIS A 57 14.42 -7.13 -2.83
N ARG A 58 14.08 -6.96 -1.55
CA ARG A 58 13.39 -7.96 -0.73
C ARG A 58 12.21 -7.29 -0.06
N PRO A 59 10.99 -7.81 -0.24
CA PRO A 59 9.83 -7.21 0.42
C PRO A 59 9.93 -7.37 1.93
N ALA A 60 9.45 -6.36 2.65
CA ALA A 60 9.33 -6.43 4.08
C ALA A 60 8.27 -7.46 4.48
N VAL A 61 8.43 -8.04 5.66
CA VAL A 61 7.46 -9.01 6.19
C VAL A 61 6.38 -8.32 7.04
N PHE A 62 6.20 -7.04 6.83
CA PHE A 62 5.25 -6.20 7.56
C PHE A 62 4.66 -5.15 6.60
N THR A 63 3.58 -4.50 7.02
CA THR A 63 2.91 -3.47 6.23
C THR A 63 3.80 -2.24 6.08
N VAL A 64 4.05 -1.82 4.84
CA VAL A 64 4.89 -0.65 4.55
C VAL A 64 4.08 0.61 4.25
N LEU A 65 2.79 0.47 3.94
CA LEU A 65 1.92 1.60 3.62
C LEU A 65 0.50 1.24 4.01
N SER A 66 -0.18 2.13 4.71
CA SER A 66 -1.56 1.93 5.14
C SER A 66 -2.46 3.00 4.55
N PHE A 67 -3.63 2.58 4.12
CA PHE A 67 -4.65 3.46 3.54
C PHE A 67 -5.87 3.49 4.46
N PRO A 68 -6.06 4.54 5.27
CA PRO A 68 -7.31 4.68 6.00
C PRO A 68 -8.48 4.86 5.02
N VAL A 69 -9.54 4.09 5.23
CA VAL A 69 -10.72 4.15 4.37
C VAL A 69 -11.98 4.27 5.25
N LYS A 70 -13.01 4.90 4.70
CA LYS A 70 -14.27 5.05 5.42
C LYS A 70 -15.10 3.77 5.42
N ASP A 71 -15.02 3.01 4.33
CA ASP A 71 -15.81 1.80 4.12
C ASP A 71 -14.88 0.72 3.57
N ILE A 72 -14.46 -0.20 4.44
CA ILE A 72 -13.51 -1.25 4.06
C ILE A 72 -14.12 -2.22 3.04
N ASP A 73 -15.41 -2.50 3.11
CA ASP A 73 -16.06 -3.37 2.13
C ASP A 73 -16.01 -2.78 0.73
N GLN A 74 -16.31 -1.51 0.59
CA GLN A 74 -16.26 -0.82 -0.69
C GLN A 74 -14.83 -0.78 -1.22
N ALA A 75 -13.85 -0.52 -0.35
CA ALA A 75 -12.45 -0.47 -0.74
C ALA A 75 -11.96 -1.84 -1.22
N VAL A 76 -12.24 -2.90 -0.48
CA VAL A 76 -11.84 -4.26 -0.84
C VAL A 76 -12.54 -4.71 -2.12
N ASP A 77 -13.84 -4.47 -2.26
CA ASP A 77 -14.57 -4.81 -3.47
C ASP A 77 -13.98 -4.08 -4.69
N GLY A 78 -13.59 -2.82 -4.52
CA GLY A 78 -12.95 -2.04 -5.59
C GLY A 78 -11.58 -2.61 -5.99
N LEU A 79 -10.78 -3.04 -5.02
CA LEU A 79 -9.48 -3.67 -5.28
C LEU A 79 -9.66 -5.00 -6.02
N ILE A 80 -10.58 -5.84 -5.57
CA ILE A 80 -10.87 -7.12 -6.22
C ILE A 80 -11.35 -6.91 -7.65
N ALA A 81 -12.19 -5.90 -7.88
CA ALA A 81 -12.67 -5.56 -9.23
C ALA A 81 -11.54 -5.13 -10.17
N LYS A 82 -10.44 -4.60 -9.61
CA LYS A 82 -9.23 -4.23 -10.38
C LYS A 82 -8.24 -5.39 -10.54
N GLY A 83 -8.58 -6.59 -10.07
CA GLY A 83 -7.74 -7.75 -10.20
C GLY A 83 -6.74 -7.93 -9.05
N VAL A 84 -6.86 -7.18 -7.99
CA VAL A 84 -5.99 -7.32 -6.81
C VAL A 84 -6.46 -8.52 -5.99
N THR A 85 -5.50 -9.37 -5.60
CA THR A 85 -5.77 -10.51 -4.72
C THR A 85 -5.53 -10.08 -3.28
N MET A 86 -6.54 -10.25 -2.43
CA MET A 86 -6.40 -9.93 -1.02
C MET A 86 -5.61 -11.05 -0.32
N GLU A 87 -4.69 -10.64 0.56
CA GLU A 87 -3.78 -11.56 1.24
C GLU A 87 -4.42 -12.14 2.51
N ARG A 88 -4.00 -13.36 2.84
CA ARG A 88 -4.42 -14.05 4.06
C ARG A 88 -3.19 -14.43 4.87
N TYR A 89 -3.25 -14.19 6.17
CA TYR A 89 -2.14 -14.50 7.08
C TYR A 89 -2.62 -15.37 8.22
N GLU A 90 -1.80 -16.33 8.61
CA GLU A 90 -2.06 -17.15 9.79
C GLU A 90 -2.12 -16.28 11.05
N GLY A 91 -2.94 -16.68 12.00
CA GLY A 91 -3.11 -15.94 13.24
C GLY A 91 -4.21 -14.90 13.22
N PHE A 92 -4.79 -14.63 12.04
CA PHE A 92 -5.90 -13.70 11.90
C PHE A 92 -7.14 -14.41 11.39
N LYS A 93 -8.27 -14.06 11.98
CA LYS A 93 -9.57 -14.53 11.51
C LYS A 93 -10.05 -13.57 10.42
N GLN A 94 -9.99 -14.00 9.18
CA GLN A 94 -10.37 -13.20 8.02
C GLN A 94 -11.61 -13.78 7.36
N ASP A 95 -12.50 -12.91 6.90
CA ASP A 95 -13.71 -13.32 6.20
C ASP A 95 -13.39 -13.74 4.75
N GLU A 96 -14.41 -13.99 3.92
CA GLU A 96 -14.25 -14.43 2.54
C GLU A 96 -13.56 -13.40 1.65
N LYS A 97 -13.57 -12.13 2.06
CA LYS A 97 -12.88 -11.04 1.35
C LYS A 97 -11.48 -10.78 1.89
N GLY A 98 -11.05 -11.52 2.90
CA GLY A 98 -9.76 -11.30 3.55
C GLY A 98 -9.78 -10.21 4.62
N ILE A 99 -10.95 -9.77 5.05
CA ILE A 99 -11.09 -8.70 6.04
C ILE A 99 -11.08 -9.30 7.45
N VAL A 100 -10.21 -8.73 8.30
CA VAL A 100 -10.28 -8.94 9.75
C VAL A 100 -11.28 -7.95 10.30
N ARG A 101 -12.46 -8.46 10.71
CA ARG A 101 -13.54 -7.61 11.20
C ARG A 101 -13.31 -7.23 12.65
N SER A 102 -13.34 -5.94 12.92
CA SER A 102 -13.35 -5.43 14.27
C SER A 102 -14.76 -5.56 14.85
N GLU A 103 -14.87 -6.11 16.05
CA GLU A 103 -16.15 -6.29 16.74
C GLU A 103 -16.47 -5.13 17.68
N SER A 104 -15.47 -4.29 17.99
CA SER A 104 -15.63 -3.13 18.86
C SER A 104 -14.54 -2.10 18.60
N ALA A 105 -14.79 -0.87 19.05
CA ALA A 105 -13.79 0.21 18.94
C ALA A 105 -12.50 -0.12 19.70
N GLU A 106 -12.56 -0.94 20.72
CA GLU A 106 -11.41 -1.36 21.52
C GLU A 106 -10.46 -2.28 20.75
N GLN A 107 -10.98 -3.02 19.76
CA GLN A 107 -10.17 -3.90 18.92
C GLN A 107 -9.47 -3.15 17.78
N GLY A 108 -9.71 -1.85 17.67
CA GLY A 108 -9.21 -1.05 16.57
C GLY A 108 -10.05 -1.19 15.30
N PRO A 109 -9.56 -0.69 14.15
CA PRO A 109 -10.30 -0.76 12.90
C PRO A 109 -10.29 -2.16 12.29
N SER A 110 -11.26 -2.41 11.41
CA SER A 110 -11.20 -3.59 10.53
C SER A 110 -10.05 -3.38 9.54
N ILE A 111 -9.37 -4.47 9.17
CA ILE A 111 -8.14 -4.41 8.36
C ILE A 111 -8.19 -5.46 7.26
N ALA A 112 -7.64 -5.11 6.10
CA ALA A 112 -7.39 -6.05 5.02
C ALA A 112 -6.02 -5.72 4.40
N TRP A 113 -5.37 -6.73 3.83
CA TRP A 113 -4.04 -6.58 3.25
C TRP A 113 -4.01 -7.07 1.81
N PHE A 114 -3.15 -6.45 1.03
CA PHE A 114 -2.81 -6.90 -0.32
C PHE A 114 -1.33 -6.61 -0.57
N THR A 115 -0.79 -7.12 -1.66
CA THR A 115 0.61 -6.87 -2.00
C THR A 115 0.70 -6.14 -3.34
N ASP A 116 1.76 -5.36 -3.49
CA ASP A 116 2.13 -4.81 -4.79
C ASP A 116 2.88 -5.86 -5.62
N PRO A 117 3.20 -5.59 -6.90
CA PRO A 117 3.89 -6.58 -7.74
C PRO A 117 5.25 -7.03 -7.23
N ALA A 118 5.89 -6.24 -6.37
CA ALA A 118 7.19 -6.57 -5.79
C ALA A 118 7.08 -7.30 -4.44
N GLY A 119 5.85 -7.59 -4.00
CA GLY A 119 5.59 -8.30 -2.74
C GLY A 119 5.53 -7.40 -1.52
N ASN A 120 5.58 -6.08 -1.67
CA ASN A 120 5.41 -5.16 -0.55
C ASN A 120 3.98 -5.25 -0.02
N ILE A 121 3.82 -5.32 1.30
CA ILE A 121 2.52 -5.46 1.96
C ILE A 121 1.90 -4.10 2.21
N LEU A 122 0.66 -3.94 1.74
CA LEU A 122 -0.10 -2.70 1.85
C LEU A 122 -1.42 -2.95 2.58
#